data_c11be6d7963e7dff62fd6d79067471f9
#
_entry.id   c11be6d7963e7dff62fd6d79067471f9
#
_cell.length_a   1.000
_cell.length_b   1.000
_cell.length_c   1.000
_cell.angle_alpha   90.00
_cell.angle_beta   90.00
_cell.angle_gamma   90.00
#
_symmetry.space_group_name_H-M   'P 1'
#
loop_
_entity.id
_entity.type
_entity.pdbx_description
1 polymer ?
#
loop_
_entity_poly.entity_id
_entity_poly.type
_entity_poly.pdbx_seq_one_letter_code
_entity_poly.pdbx_strand_id
1 'polypeptide(L)'
;RTNDVSYIPIIRRDSECLGVVSRKKYFFSILDNKKFDIKSLIIEMQEVDKEDSLEITLLKLKNESGLLLKIDGKIRKFISPRVVSNAFATYSYRYMMIEKVEIAIRKYIIKNNIDFIELLKEKKLDKKFNNKEKELDDLFFFDYLIIFGSAWETLDLFKNNLADKKMFLSDLSQIAQVRNDLLHFRNNLEFEENIFKNILKFLK
;
A
#
# COMPACT_ATOMS: atom_id res chain seq x y z
N ARG A 1 17.28 -17.29 -7.45
CA ARG A 1 17.38 -16.35 -6.31
C ARG A 1 17.39 -17.20 -5.06
N THR A 2 18.53 -17.35 -4.39
CA THR A 2 18.60 -17.96 -3.06
C THR A 2 17.85 -17.05 -2.09
N ASN A 3 16.73 -17.55 -1.56
CA ASN A 3 16.03 -16.86 -0.49
C ASN A 3 16.99 -16.83 0.71
N ASP A 4 17.50 -15.64 1.02
CA ASP A 4 18.43 -15.42 2.12
C ASP A 4 17.64 -15.40 3.43
N VAL A 5 17.31 -16.60 3.91
CA VAL A 5 16.54 -16.80 5.14
C VAL A 5 17.52 -16.75 6.31
N SER A 6 17.41 -15.71 7.12
CA SER A 6 18.29 -15.54 8.29
C SER A 6 17.90 -16.41 9.48
N TYR A 7 16.63 -16.82 9.55
CA TYR A 7 16.05 -17.61 10.63
C TYR A 7 15.21 -18.76 10.08
N ILE A 8 15.32 -19.92 10.70
CA ILE A 8 14.59 -21.15 10.34
C ILE A 8 13.66 -21.49 11.49
N PRO A 9 12.33 -21.48 11.32
CA PRO A 9 11.42 -21.90 12.38
C PRO A 9 11.55 -23.40 12.62
N ILE A 10 11.54 -23.81 13.88
CA ILE A 10 11.51 -25.19 14.29
C ILE A 10 10.11 -25.54 14.70
N ILE A 11 9.48 -26.40 13.92
CA ILE A 11 8.08 -26.78 14.08
C ILE A 11 8.01 -28.22 14.52
N ARG A 12 7.26 -28.50 15.59
CA ARG A 12 6.91 -29.84 16.04
C ARG A 12 5.85 -30.46 15.11
N ARG A 13 5.72 -31.78 15.13
CA ARG A 13 4.77 -32.52 14.26
C ARG A 13 3.32 -32.08 14.41
N ASP A 14 2.93 -31.58 15.57
CA ASP A 14 1.62 -31.02 15.88
C ASP A 14 1.44 -29.56 15.44
N SER A 15 2.37 -29.05 14.63
CA SER A 15 2.41 -27.65 14.14
C SER A 15 2.72 -26.61 15.22
N GLU A 16 3.19 -27.01 16.40
CA GLU A 16 3.70 -26.09 17.41
C GLU A 16 5.09 -25.59 17.02
N CYS A 17 5.29 -24.28 17.00
CA CYS A 17 6.60 -23.69 16.79
C CYS A 17 7.36 -23.65 18.13
N LEU A 18 8.52 -24.29 18.18
CA LEU A 18 9.36 -24.31 19.36
C LEU A 18 10.27 -23.09 19.47
N GLY A 19 10.36 -22.29 18.42
CA GLY A 19 11.23 -21.14 18.29
C GLY A 19 11.91 -21.11 16.92
N VAL A 20 12.98 -20.38 16.79
CA VAL A 20 13.74 -20.23 15.55
C VAL A 20 15.22 -20.53 15.76
N VAL A 21 15.86 -21.01 14.70
CA VAL A 21 17.32 -21.19 14.66
C VAL A 21 17.90 -20.15 13.71
N SER A 22 18.89 -19.42 14.19
CA SER A 22 19.66 -18.52 13.32
C SER A 22 20.51 -19.34 12.35
N ARG A 23 20.40 -19.03 11.05
CA ARG A 23 21.26 -19.64 10.01
C ARG A 23 22.75 -19.53 10.37
N LYS A 24 23.16 -18.37 10.90
CA LYS A 24 24.55 -18.14 11.32
C LYS A 24 24.97 -19.11 12.43
N LYS A 25 24.17 -19.27 13.50
CA LYS A 25 24.47 -20.22 14.58
C LYS A 25 24.51 -21.66 14.05
N TYR A 26 23.59 -22.04 13.18
CA TYR A 26 23.55 -23.37 12.57
C TYR A 26 24.83 -23.67 11.79
N PHE A 27 25.27 -22.75 10.92
CA PHE A 27 26.52 -22.92 10.16
C PHE A 27 27.74 -23.04 11.04
N PHE A 28 27.87 -22.21 12.07
CA PHE A 28 29.00 -22.30 13.00
C PHE A 28 29.02 -23.64 13.77
N SER A 29 27.87 -24.14 14.18
CA SER A 29 27.78 -25.43 14.86
C SER A 29 28.18 -26.60 13.97
N ILE A 30 27.97 -26.55 12.66
CA ILE A 30 28.42 -27.54 11.70
C ILE A 30 29.94 -27.46 11.52
N LEU A 31 30.48 -26.26 11.38
CA LEU A 31 31.92 -26.04 11.19
C LEU A 31 32.76 -26.51 12.40
N ASP A 32 32.21 -26.37 13.61
CA ASP A 32 32.88 -26.79 14.85
C ASP A 32 32.86 -28.31 15.04
N ASN A 33 32.29 -29.11 14.13
CA ASN A 33 32.20 -30.58 14.19
C ASN A 33 31.68 -31.14 15.55
N LYS A 34 30.98 -30.33 16.32
CA LYS A 34 30.36 -30.74 17.58
C LYS A 34 29.05 -31.46 17.30
N LYS A 35 28.82 -32.59 18.01
CA LYS A 35 27.48 -33.14 18.11
C LYS A 35 26.58 -32.04 18.67
N PHE A 36 25.78 -31.43 17.81
CA PHE A 36 24.85 -30.38 18.24
C PHE A 36 23.48 -30.93 18.51
N ASP A 37 22.88 -30.51 19.61
CA ASP A 37 21.45 -30.66 19.83
C ASP A 37 20.76 -29.44 19.25
N ILE A 38 19.83 -29.67 18.33
CA ILE A 38 19.06 -28.59 17.71
C ILE A 38 18.36 -27.70 18.75
N LYS A 39 17.99 -28.26 19.90
CA LYS A 39 17.40 -27.52 21.00
C LYS A 39 18.32 -26.41 21.55
N SER A 40 19.63 -26.68 21.58
CA SER A 40 20.61 -25.67 22.06
C SER A 40 20.78 -24.48 21.10
N LEU A 41 20.33 -24.63 19.87
CA LEU A 41 20.38 -23.60 18.84
C LEU A 41 19.11 -22.75 18.78
N ILE A 42 18.03 -23.20 19.42
CA ILE A 42 16.75 -22.48 19.44
C ILE A 42 16.94 -21.15 20.16
N ILE A 43 16.42 -20.10 19.53
CA ILE A 43 16.33 -18.78 20.10
C ILE A 43 14.87 -18.57 20.48
N GLU A 44 14.64 -18.30 21.77
CA GLU A 44 13.34 -17.85 22.25
C GLU A 44 13.09 -16.45 21.67
N MET A 45 11.89 -16.25 21.16
CA MET A 45 11.45 -14.97 20.61
C MET A 45 10.15 -14.54 21.25
N GLN A 46 9.97 -13.22 21.34
CA GLN A 46 8.71 -12.68 21.79
C GLN A 46 7.58 -13.04 20.84
N GLU A 47 6.41 -13.25 21.42
CA GLU A 47 5.20 -13.54 20.69
C GLU A 47 4.35 -12.27 20.55
N VAL A 48 3.65 -12.19 19.42
CA VAL A 48 2.56 -11.25 19.20
C VAL A 48 1.32 -12.02 18.79
N ASP A 49 0.18 -11.59 19.25
CA ASP A 49 -1.09 -12.15 18.84
C ASP A 49 -1.58 -11.46 17.55
N LYS A 50 -2.39 -12.17 16.78
CA LYS A 50 -3.07 -11.63 15.60
C LYS A 50 -3.89 -10.38 15.93
N GLU A 51 -4.43 -10.32 17.15
CA GLU A 51 -5.27 -9.23 17.64
C GLU A 51 -4.44 -8.06 18.22
N ASP A 52 -3.13 -8.23 18.41
CA ASP A 52 -2.25 -7.14 18.85
C ASP A 52 -2.22 -6.02 17.80
N SER A 53 -2.23 -4.76 18.27
CA SER A 53 -2.13 -3.62 17.36
C SER A 53 -0.78 -3.60 16.65
N LEU A 54 -0.76 -2.95 15.47
CA LEU A 54 0.48 -2.74 14.73
C LEU A 54 1.53 -2.00 15.58
N GLU A 55 1.09 -1.04 16.40
CA GLU A 55 1.94 -0.27 17.31
C GLU A 55 2.66 -1.20 18.30
N ILE A 56 1.93 -2.09 18.98
CA ILE A 56 2.50 -3.07 19.91
C ILE A 56 3.50 -3.97 19.18
N THR A 57 3.15 -4.44 18.00
CA THR A 57 4.03 -5.27 17.16
C THR A 57 5.32 -4.55 16.81
N LEU A 58 5.24 -3.27 16.41
CA LEU A 58 6.42 -2.46 16.05
C LEU A 58 7.30 -2.16 17.26
N LEU A 59 6.70 -1.86 18.43
CA LEU A 59 7.43 -1.64 19.67
C LEU A 59 8.22 -2.88 20.09
N LYS A 60 7.62 -4.06 20.06
CA LYS A 60 8.31 -5.32 20.33
C LYS A 60 9.43 -5.58 19.31
N LEU A 61 9.15 -5.34 18.02
CA LEU A 61 10.11 -5.61 16.95
C LEU A 61 11.33 -4.67 16.96
N LYS A 62 11.22 -3.49 17.59
CA LYS A 62 12.31 -2.51 17.67
C LYS A 62 13.59 -3.08 18.29
N ASN A 63 13.47 -3.97 19.26
CA ASN A 63 14.58 -4.54 20.01
C ASN A 63 14.81 -6.02 19.70
N GLU A 64 14.04 -6.59 18.77
CA GLU A 64 14.07 -8.01 18.46
C GLU A 64 14.47 -8.26 16.99
N SER A 65 15.12 -9.37 16.76
CA SER A 65 15.45 -9.81 15.38
C SER A 65 14.22 -10.31 14.60
N GLY A 66 13.13 -10.54 15.31
CA GLY A 66 11.84 -10.97 14.78
C GLY A 66 10.88 -11.38 15.89
N LEU A 67 9.64 -11.61 15.53
CA LEU A 67 8.56 -11.99 16.43
C LEU A 67 7.85 -13.23 15.89
N LEU A 68 7.29 -14.02 16.80
CA LEU A 68 6.43 -15.15 16.46
C LEU A 68 4.97 -14.71 16.49
N LEU A 69 4.27 -14.83 15.35
CA LEU A 69 2.85 -14.47 15.26
C LEU A 69 1.98 -15.65 15.65
N LYS A 70 1.20 -15.45 16.70
CA LYS A 70 0.18 -16.37 17.18
C LYS A 70 -1.16 -16.09 16.51
N ILE A 71 -1.79 -17.12 15.98
CA ILE A 71 -3.13 -17.10 15.40
C ILE A 71 -3.89 -18.27 16.01
N ASP A 72 -5.04 -18.01 16.60
CA ASP A 72 -5.88 -19.00 17.27
C ASP A 72 -5.08 -19.83 18.31
N GLY A 73 -4.28 -19.15 19.12
CA GLY A 73 -3.46 -19.74 20.17
C GLY A 73 -2.24 -20.54 19.69
N LYS A 74 -1.98 -20.61 18.37
CA LYS A 74 -0.85 -21.33 17.79
C LYS A 74 0.06 -20.42 17.01
N ILE A 75 1.37 -20.63 17.12
CA ILE A 75 2.35 -19.90 16.33
C ILE A 75 2.25 -20.34 14.87
N ARG A 76 1.94 -19.41 13.98
CA ARG A 76 1.69 -19.65 12.55
C ARG A 76 2.68 -18.98 11.62
N LYS A 77 3.28 -17.86 12.04
CA LYS A 77 4.16 -17.06 11.16
C LYS A 77 5.31 -16.47 11.96
N PHE A 78 6.35 -16.13 11.24
CA PHE A 78 7.48 -15.36 11.73
C PHE A 78 7.44 -13.96 11.10
N ILE A 79 7.54 -12.92 11.91
CA ILE A 79 7.58 -11.54 11.49
C ILE A 79 9.00 -11.03 11.71
N SER A 80 9.69 -10.64 10.64
CA SER A 80 10.99 -9.99 10.72
C SER A 80 10.88 -8.49 10.40
N PRO A 81 11.86 -7.67 10.84
CA PRO A 81 11.92 -6.26 10.43
C PRO A 81 11.86 -6.07 8.91
N ARG A 82 12.46 -7.00 8.14
CA ARG A 82 12.42 -6.98 6.68
C ARG A 82 11.00 -7.17 6.13
N VAL A 83 10.22 -8.08 6.70
CA VAL A 83 8.81 -8.31 6.28
C VAL A 83 8.00 -7.04 6.50
N VAL A 84 8.16 -6.42 7.66
CA VAL A 84 7.48 -5.16 7.99
C VAL A 84 7.93 -4.03 7.08
N SER A 85 9.24 -3.85 6.89
CA SER A 85 9.78 -2.83 5.97
C SER A 85 9.28 -3.00 4.55
N ASN A 86 9.20 -4.23 4.05
CA ASN A 86 8.66 -4.49 2.71
C ASN A 86 7.16 -4.17 2.61
N ALA A 87 6.39 -4.47 3.66
CA ALA A 87 4.98 -4.08 3.71
C ALA A 87 4.83 -2.56 3.66
N PHE A 88 5.56 -1.83 4.52
CA PHE A 88 5.57 -0.36 4.51
C PHE A 88 6.01 0.21 3.16
N ALA A 89 7.06 -0.32 2.54
CA ALA A 89 7.52 0.12 1.24
C ALA A 89 6.43 -0.05 0.17
N THR A 90 5.69 -1.17 0.20
CA THR A 90 4.58 -1.42 -0.72
C THR A 90 3.45 -0.41 -0.53
N TYR A 91 3.04 -0.15 0.73
CA TYR A 91 2.02 0.86 1.03
C TYR A 91 2.46 2.26 0.64
N SER A 92 3.68 2.64 0.98
CA SER A 92 4.26 3.95 0.65
C SER A 92 4.35 4.17 -0.85
N TYR A 93 4.74 3.14 -1.62
CA TYR A 93 4.80 3.21 -3.08
C TYR A 93 3.42 3.50 -3.68
N ARG A 94 2.37 2.81 -3.22
CA ARG A 94 1.00 3.04 -3.67
C ARG A 94 0.55 4.48 -3.38
N TYR A 95 0.84 4.96 -2.17
CA TYR A 95 0.54 6.34 -1.76
C TYR A 95 1.23 7.36 -2.67
N MET A 96 2.53 7.18 -2.93
CA MET A 96 3.30 8.03 -3.83
C MET A 96 2.75 8.03 -5.26
N MET A 97 2.25 6.90 -5.74
CA MET A 97 1.64 6.82 -7.08
C MET A 97 0.33 7.59 -7.16
N ILE A 98 -0.51 7.52 -6.12
CA ILE A 98 -1.75 8.30 -6.03
C ILE A 98 -1.42 9.80 -5.99
N GLU A 99 -0.49 10.22 -5.13
CA GLU A 99 -0.02 11.60 -5.03
C GLU A 99 0.49 12.13 -6.37
N LYS A 100 1.31 11.36 -7.09
CA LYS A 100 1.79 11.75 -8.43
C LYS A 100 0.66 12.01 -9.40
N VAL A 101 -0.36 11.17 -9.41
CA VAL A 101 -1.55 11.37 -10.25
C VAL A 101 -2.31 12.62 -9.83
N GLU A 102 -2.53 12.83 -8.55
CA GLU A 102 -3.24 14.00 -8.03
C GLU A 102 -2.52 15.30 -8.38
N ILE A 103 -1.20 15.35 -8.19
CA ILE A 103 -0.37 16.50 -8.59
C ILE A 103 -0.46 16.74 -10.12
N ALA A 104 -0.41 15.68 -10.92
CA ALA A 104 -0.51 15.80 -12.37
C ALA A 104 -1.88 16.34 -12.80
N ILE A 105 -2.97 15.87 -12.18
CA ILE A 105 -4.33 16.35 -12.40
C ILE A 105 -4.42 17.85 -12.09
N ARG A 106 -3.97 18.28 -10.92
CA ARG A 106 -4.00 19.70 -10.51
C ARG A 106 -3.21 20.58 -11.47
N LYS A 107 -1.99 20.17 -11.82
CA LYS A 107 -1.18 20.88 -12.83
C LYS A 107 -1.89 20.99 -14.18
N TYR A 108 -2.57 19.92 -14.58
CA TYR A 108 -3.32 19.90 -15.83
C TYR A 108 -4.49 20.89 -15.80
N ILE A 109 -5.27 20.91 -14.72
CA ILE A 109 -6.39 21.84 -14.51
C ILE A 109 -5.90 23.29 -14.60
N ILE A 110 -4.81 23.62 -13.89
CA ILE A 110 -4.22 24.95 -13.91
C ILE A 110 -3.72 25.33 -15.31
N LYS A 111 -2.93 24.46 -15.93
CA LYS A 111 -2.32 24.69 -17.25
C LYS A 111 -3.36 24.98 -18.33
N ASN A 112 -4.52 24.34 -18.27
CA ASN A 112 -5.57 24.48 -19.26
C ASN A 112 -6.68 25.45 -18.83
N ASN A 113 -6.49 26.21 -17.76
CA ASN A 113 -7.45 27.20 -17.24
C ASN A 113 -8.86 26.63 -17.08
N ILE A 114 -8.98 25.40 -16.57
CA ILE A 114 -10.27 24.74 -16.37
C ILE A 114 -10.98 25.38 -15.18
N ASP A 115 -12.13 26.00 -15.41
CA ASP A 115 -13.00 26.49 -14.33
C ASP A 115 -13.71 25.33 -13.64
N PHE A 116 -12.99 24.69 -12.72
CA PHE A 116 -13.50 23.56 -11.97
C PHE A 116 -14.64 23.95 -11.02
N ILE A 117 -14.70 25.22 -10.57
CA ILE A 117 -15.75 25.72 -9.68
C ILE A 117 -17.08 25.77 -10.45
N GLU A 118 -17.09 26.30 -11.67
CA GLU A 118 -18.28 26.34 -12.51
C GLU A 118 -18.79 24.92 -12.82
N LEU A 119 -17.87 24.01 -13.21
CA LEU A 119 -18.21 22.61 -13.50
C LEU A 119 -18.83 21.87 -12.32
N LEU A 120 -18.35 22.12 -11.10
CA LEU A 120 -18.89 21.53 -9.90
C LEU A 120 -20.25 22.12 -9.52
N LYS A 121 -20.47 23.44 -9.77
CA LYS A 121 -21.78 24.10 -9.54
C LYS A 121 -22.83 23.54 -10.47
N GLU A 122 -22.54 23.37 -11.76
CA GLU A 122 -23.48 22.77 -12.73
C GLU A 122 -23.99 21.41 -12.27
N LYS A 123 -23.17 20.63 -11.60
CA LYS A 123 -23.53 19.31 -11.06
C LYS A 123 -24.16 19.36 -9.66
N LYS A 124 -24.49 20.55 -9.13
CA LYS A 124 -25.05 20.77 -7.78
C LYS A 124 -24.20 20.17 -6.64
N LEU A 125 -22.91 20.04 -6.85
CA LEU A 125 -21.96 19.53 -5.87
C LEU A 125 -21.38 20.62 -4.98
N ASP A 126 -21.62 21.88 -5.33
CA ASP A 126 -21.26 23.07 -4.57
C ASP A 126 -21.85 23.09 -3.16
N LYS A 127 -23.04 22.48 -2.96
CA LYS A 127 -23.69 22.39 -1.63
C LYS A 127 -22.90 21.63 -0.58
N LYS A 128 -21.94 20.79 -0.96
CA LYS A 128 -21.05 20.09 -0.03
C LYS A 128 -20.03 21.01 0.63
N PHE A 129 -19.87 22.23 0.16
CA PHE A 129 -18.74 23.08 0.47
C PHE A 129 -19.19 24.45 1.02
N ASN A 130 -19.97 24.44 2.06
CA ASN A 130 -20.30 25.58 2.95
C ASN A 130 -19.67 26.93 2.55
N ASN A 131 -20.07 27.53 1.44
CA ASN A 131 -19.76 28.93 1.01
C ASN A 131 -18.29 29.41 1.14
N LYS A 132 -17.31 28.51 1.27
CA LYS A 132 -15.89 28.89 1.21
C LYS A 132 -15.41 28.88 -0.24
N GLU A 133 -14.58 29.85 -0.60
CA GLU A 133 -13.80 29.79 -1.84
C GLU A 133 -12.99 28.49 -1.83
N LYS A 134 -13.24 27.66 -2.85
CA LYS A 134 -12.56 26.37 -2.98
C LYS A 134 -11.23 26.55 -3.66
N GLU A 135 -10.22 25.97 -3.07
CA GLU A 135 -8.94 25.73 -3.71
C GLU A 135 -8.90 24.32 -4.33
N LEU A 136 -8.00 24.12 -5.28
CA LEU A 136 -7.78 22.79 -5.86
C LEU A 136 -7.38 21.75 -4.80
N ASP A 137 -6.79 22.20 -3.70
CA ASP A 137 -6.37 21.36 -2.59
C ASP A 137 -7.53 20.83 -1.75
N ASP A 138 -8.70 21.47 -1.85
CA ASP A 138 -9.93 21.05 -1.15
C ASP A 138 -10.70 19.96 -1.91
N LEU A 139 -10.27 19.61 -3.14
CA LEU A 139 -10.98 18.65 -3.98
C LEU A 139 -10.69 17.22 -3.53
N PHE A 140 -11.76 16.42 -3.47
CA PHE A 140 -11.65 14.99 -3.32
C PHE A 140 -11.35 14.33 -4.68
N PHE A 141 -10.75 13.15 -4.64
CA PHE A 141 -10.39 12.43 -5.87
C PHE A 141 -11.60 12.15 -6.78
N PHE A 142 -12.78 12.00 -6.20
CA PHE A 142 -14.03 11.85 -6.92
C PHE A 142 -14.46 13.14 -7.65
N ASP A 143 -14.09 14.33 -7.15
CA ASP A 143 -14.40 15.60 -7.80
C ASP A 143 -13.67 15.71 -9.14
N TYR A 144 -12.46 15.17 -9.24
CA TYR A 144 -11.72 15.12 -10.51
C TYR A 144 -12.44 14.30 -11.58
N LEU A 145 -13.11 13.20 -11.21
CA LEU A 145 -13.92 12.42 -12.17
C LEU A 145 -15.03 13.27 -12.77
N ILE A 146 -15.66 14.11 -11.97
CA ILE A 146 -16.75 14.99 -12.41
C ILE A 146 -16.22 16.11 -13.29
N ILE A 147 -15.12 16.75 -12.88
CA ILE A 147 -14.46 17.81 -13.64
C ILE A 147 -14.06 17.30 -15.03
N PHE A 148 -13.33 16.19 -15.10
CA PHE A 148 -12.91 15.63 -16.39
C PHE A 148 -14.08 15.08 -17.20
N GLY A 149 -15.07 14.47 -16.56
CA GLY A 149 -16.28 13.99 -17.24
C GLY A 149 -17.08 15.09 -17.88
N SER A 150 -17.16 16.27 -17.23
CA SER A 150 -17.91 17.44 -17.73
C SER A 150 -17.10 18.25 -18.73
N ALA A 151 -15.82 18.47 -18.47
CA ALA A 151 -14.94 19.28 -19.31
C ALA A 151 -14.35 18.54 -20.52
N TRP A 152 -14.62 17.23 -20.67
CA TRP A 152 -13.99 16.41 -21.70
C TRP A 152 -14.09 17.00 -23.12
N GLU A 153 -15.25 17.52 -23.46
CA GLU A 153 -15.52 18.04 -24.80
C GLU A 153 -14.86 19.40 -25.05
N THR A 154 -14.56 20.14 -23.99
CA THR A 154 -13.88 21.43 -24.04
C THR A 154 -12.36 21.30 -23.95
N LEU A 155 -11.85 20.14 -23.56
CA LEU A 155 -10.42 19.89 -23.43
C LEU A 155 -9.82 19.53 -24.79
N ASP A 156 -9.00 20.41 -25.35
CA ASP A 156 -8.38 20.25 -26.67
C ASP A 156 -7.54 18.97 -26.86
N LEU A 157 -7.00 18.43 -25.77
CA LEU A 157 -6.17 17.22 -25.78
C LEU A 157 -6.94 15.94 -26.09
N PHE A 158 -8.24 15.96 -25.92
CA PHE A 158 -9.07 14.77 -26.07
C PHE A 158 -10.04 14.89 -27.23
N LYS A 159 -9.77 15.84 -28.15
CA LYS A 159 -10.63 16.06 -29.33
C LYS A 159 -10.86 14.74 -30.05
N ASN A 160 -12.12 14.29 -30.00
CA ASN A 160 -12.73 13.30 -30.87
C ASN A 160 -12.54 11.80 -30.57
N ASN A 161 -12.01 11.37 -29.41
CA ASN A 161 -11.97 9.95 -29.12
C ASN A 161 -12.79 9.56 -27.87
N LEU A 162 -14.03 9.12 -28.10
CA LEU A 162 -14.94 8.69 -27.03
C LEU A 162 -14.40 7.44 -26.29
N ALA A 163 -13.58 6.62 -26.95
CA ALA A 163 -12.96 5.47 -26.32
C ALA A 163 -11.92 5.90 -25.29
N ASP A 164 -11.13 6.93 -25.60
CA ASP A 164 -10.13 7.48 -24.68
C ASP A 164 -10.78 8.12 -23.45
N LYS A 165 -11.93 8.83 -23.63
CA LYS A 165 -12.73 9.34 -22.51
C LYS A 165 -13.13 8.25 -21.55
N LYS A 166 -13.73 7.17 -22.09
CA LYS A 166 -14.20 6.05 -21.28
C LYS A 166 -13.04 5.38 -20.54
N MET A 167 -11.93 5.15 -21.22
CA MET A 167 -10.74 4.53 -20.62
C MET A 167 -10.16 5.41 -19.53
N PHE A 168 -9.96 6.72 -19.80
CA PHE A 168 -9.43 7.67 -18.82
C PHE A 168 -10.29 7.75 -17.55
N LEU A 169 -11.61 7.90 -17.70
CA LEU A 169 -12.53 7.98 -16.57
C LEU A 169 -12.61 6.66 -15.79
N SER A 170 -12.51 5.52 -16.48
CA SER A 170 -12.45 4.21 -15.85
C SER A 170 -11.18 4.06 -15.02
N ASP A 171 -10.02 4.38 -15.59
CA ASP A 171 -8.73 4.32 -14.92
C ASP A 171 -8.70 5.26 -13.70
N LEU A 172 -9.20 6.48 -13.86
CA LEU A 172 -9.28 7.46 -12.77
C LEU A 172 -10.22 6.99 -11.64
N SER A 173 -11.33 6.35 -11.98
CA SER A 173 -12.28 5.77 -11.02
C SER A 173 -11.62 4.63 -10.22
N GLN A 174 -10.85 3.79 -10.88
CA GLN A 174 -10.11 2.71 -10.20
C GLN A 174 -9.04 3.28 -9.25
N ILE A 175 -8.33 4.34 -9.65
CA ILE A 175 -7.37 5.03 -8.77
C ILE A 175 -8.10 5.63 -7.55
N ALA A 176 -9.28 6.23 -7.74
CA ALA A 176 -10.10 6.73 -6.64
C ALA A 176 -10.50 5.62 -5.66
N GLN A 177 -10.84 4.44 -6.17
CA GLN A 177 -11.14 3.27 -5.34
C GLN A 177 -9.90 2.79 -4.58
N VAL A 178 -8.76 2.63 -5.26
CA VAL A 178 -7.48 2.24 -4.62
C VAL A 178 -7.12 3.21 -3.50
N ARG A 179 -7.28 4.52 -3.71
CA ARG A 179 -7.05 5.54 -2.67
C ARG A 179 -7.96 5.34 -1.47
N ASN A 180 -9.25 5.14 -1.70
CA ASN A 180 -10.20 4.94 -0.62
C ASN A 180 -9.90 3.66 0.16
N ASP A 181 -9.59 2.57 -0.52
CA ASP A 181 -9.26 1.30 0.12
C ASP A 181 -7.95 1.41 0.93
N LEU A 182 -6.97 2.15 0.39
CA LEU A 182 -5.71 2.41 1.10
C LEU A 182 -5.93 3.22 2.39
N LEU A 183 -6.75 4.28 2.33
CA LEU A 183 -7.07 5.13 3.49
C LEU A 183 -7.92 4.41 4.55
N HIS A 184 -8.71 3.45 4.14
CA HIS A 184 -9.56 2.66 5.04
C HIS A 184 -8.93 1.32 5.42
N PHE A 185 -7.63 1.10 5.11
CA PHE A 185 -6.89 -0.13 5.43
C PHE A 185 -7.59 -1.42 4.95
N ARG A 186 -8.28 -1.36 3.82
CA ARG A 186 -8.95 -2.52 3.24
C ARG A 186 -7.94 -3.45 2.58
N ASN A 187 -8.09 -4.77 2.81
CA ASN A 187 -7.10 -5.77 2.38
C ASN A 187 -7.15 -6.13 0.87
N ASN A 188 -8.20 -5.75 0.15
CA ASN A 188 -8.40 -6.12 -1.26
C ASN A 188 -7.86 -5.04 -2.21
N LEU A 189 -6.60 -4.68 -2.04
CA LEU A 189 -5.94 -3.71 -2.91
C LEU A 189 -5.37 -4.43 -4.14
N GLU A 190 -6.19 -4.63 -5.16
CA GLU A 190 -5.69 -4.84 -6.51
C GLU A 190 -5.04 -3.53 -6.98
N PHE A 191 -3.73 -3.55 -7.11
CA PHE A 191 -2.95 -2.39 -7.54
C PHE A 191 -2.36 -2.67 -8.91
N GLU A 192 -2.98 -2.11 -9.93
CA GLU A 192 -2.51 -2.19 -11.31
C GLU A 192 -1.71 -0.94 -11.67
N GLU A 193 -0.39 -1.04 -11.62
CA GLU A 193 0.53 0.08 -11.91
C GLU A 193 0.31 0.70 -13.30
N ASN A 194 -0.14 -0.08 -14.27
CA ASN A 194 -0.40 0.38 -15.63
C ASN A 194 -1.49 1.46 -15.68
N ILE A 195 -2.51 1.38 -14.85
CA ILE A 195 -3.58 2.37 -14.75
C ILE A 195 -3.01 3.75 -14.40
N PHE A 196 -2.11 3.79 -13.42
CA PHE A 196 -1.44 5.03 -13.01
C PHE A 196 -0.55 5.59 -14.13
N LYS A 197 0.18 4.72 -14.83
CA LYS A 197 1.02 5.13 -15.97
C LYS A 197 0.18 5.69 -17.13
N ASN A 198 -0.97 5.09 -17.40
CA ASN A 198 -1.90 5.56 -18.42
C ASN A 198 -2.38 6.99 -18.12
N ILE A 199 -2.90 7.20 -16.90
CA ILE A 199 -3.37 8.54 -16.48
C ILE A 199 -2.23 9.56 -16.57
N LEU A 200 -1.04 9.24 -16.06
CA LEU A 200 0.12 10.14 -16.12
C LEU A 200 0.59 10.42 -17.56
N LYS A 201 0.35 9.51 -18.49
CA LYS A 201 0.64 9.71 -19.92
C LYS A 201 -0.36 10.67 -20.56
N PHE A 202 -1.63 10.56 -20.19
CA PHE A 202 -2.68 11.46 -20.68
C PHE A 202 -2.52 12.91 -20.20
N LEU A 203 -2.00 13.10 -18.99
CA LEU A 203 -1.89 14.42 -18.35
C LEU A 203 -0.59 15.16 -18.67
N LYS A 204 0.27 14.64 -19.53
CA LYS A 204 1.50 15.32 -19.98
C LYS A 204 1.23 16.34 -21.06
#